data_1aed89d8c5d3450124d1599200a221c6
#
_entry.id   1aed89d8c5d3450124d1599200a221c6
#
_cell.length_a   1.000
_cell.length_b   1.000
_cell.length_c   1.000
_cell.angle_alpha   90.00
_cell.angle_beta   90.00
_cell.angle_gamma   90.00
#
_symmetry.space_group_name_H-M   'P 1'
#
loop_
_entity.id
_entity.type
_entity.pdbx_description
1 polymer ?
#
loop_
_entity_poly.entity_id
_entity_poly.type
_entity_poly.pdbx_seq_one_letter_code
_entity_poly.pdbx_strand_id
1 'polypeptide(L)'
;KEVSTAPKIAIIGAGPAGLYAALRAIEAGLKPIVFERGKDVRERRRDLAKINKEQLVNPESNYCFGEGGAGTYSDGKLYTRSKKRGNVLKGLEWLVHFGADEDILVDAHPHIGTNKLPKVISAMREAIIAAGGEVHFNAKLTDLHIENKVLKGIEINKQKQYAFDEVVLATGHSARDIFYLLHNKGVKIEAKPFALGVRAEHQQEVINYIQYHGETNNPYLPPAAYSLVEQVDGMGVYSFCMCPGGIIAPCATQQEEVVTNGWSPSKRNNPYANSGIVVSVEPKDLPNYTPDDPFVSLNFQKEVERACWIAGGKTQQVPAQ
;
A
#
# COMPACT_ATOMS: atom_id res chain seq x y z
N LYS A 1 2.69 -26.87 -5.79
CA LYS A 1 1.70 -27.92 -5.50
C LYS A 1 0.41 -27.59 -6.22
N GLU A 2 -0.29 -28.61 -6.73
CA GLU A 2 -1.64 -28.49 -7.22
C GLU A 2 -2.62 -28.51 -6.04
N VAL A 3 -3.55 -27.55 -5.99
CA VAL A 3 -4.48 -27.39 -4.86
C VAL A 3 -5.95 -27.23 -5.26
N SER A 4 -6.31 -27.53 -6.50
CA SER A 4 -7.69 -27.31 -7.00
C SER A 4 -8.76 -28.00 -6.18
N THR A 5 -8.47 -29.17 -5.60
CA THR A 5 -9.38 -29.96 -4.76
C THR A 5 -9.08 -29.85 -3.25
N ALA A 6 -8.11 -29.03 -2.85
CA ALA A 6 -7.71 -28.86 -1.44
C ALA A 6 -8.75 -28.04 -0.63
N PRO A 7 -8.70 -28.10 0.71
CA PRO A 7 -9.50 -27.23 1.56
C PRO A 7 -9.29 -25.76 1.20
N LYS A 8 -10.37 -24.99 1.21
CA LYS A 8 -10.39 -23.60 0.76
C LYS A 8 -10.09 -22.63 1.89
N ILE A 9 -9.36 -21.56 1.58
CA ILE A 9 -9.18 -20.40 2.46
C ILE A 9 -9.51 -19.12 1.69
N ALA A 10 -10.29 -18.23 2.30
CA ALA A 10 -10.56 -16.93 1.71
C ALA A 10 -9.46 -15.93 2.06
N ILE A 11 -9.06 -15.12 1.08
CA ILE A 11 -8.09 -14.04 1.25
C ILE A 11 -8.70 -12.75 0.70
N ILE A 12 -8.87 -11.76 1.54
CA ILE A 12 -9.50 -10.49 1.17
C ILE A 12 -8.43 -9.45 0.92
N GLY A 13 -8.26 -9.09 -0.34
CA GLY A 13 -7.26 -8.18 -0.86
C GLY A 13 -6.14 -8.89 -1.61
N ALA A 14 -5.83 -8.41 -2.81
CA ALA A 14 -4.71 -8.87 -3.65
C ALA A 14 -3.49 -7.93 -3.57
N GLY A 15 -3.32 -7.26 -2.43
CA GLY A 15 -2.10 -6.52 -2.08
C GLY A 15 -0.95 -7.46 -1.74
N PRO A 16 0.24 -6.94 -1.35
CA PRO A 16 1.38 -7.79 -1.02
C PRO A 16 1.05 -8.86 0.02
N ALA A 17 0.38 -8.48 1.11
CA ALA A 17 0.01 -9.42 2.16
C ALA A 17 -0.88 -10.57 1.64
N GLY A 18 -1.87 -10.24 0.80
CA GLY A 18 -2.79 -11.25 0.23
C GLY A 18 -2.12 -12.17 -0.77
N LEU A 19 -1.28 -11.64 -1.67
CA LEU A 19 -0.54 -12.46 -2.64
C LEU A 19 0.44 -13.41 -1.95
N TYR A 20 1.22 -12.92 -0.97
CA TYR A 20 2.09 -13.79 -0.18
C TYR A 20 1.30 -14.81 0.65
N ALA A 21 0.15 -14.44 1.22
CA ALA A 21 -0.72 -15.36 1.93
C ALA A 21 -1.24 -16.47 1.00
N ALA A 22 -1.62 -16.13 -0.24
CA ALA A 22 -2.07 -17.10 -1.23
C ALA A 22 -0.97 -18.09 -1.62
N LEU A 23 0.26 -17.62 -1.86
CA LEU A 23 1.41 -18.48 -2.15
C LEU A 23 1.73 -19.39 -0.97
N ARG A 24 1.67 -18.87 0.26
CA ARG A 24 1.86 -19.68 1.49
C ARG A 24 0.76 -20.72 1.68
N ALA A 25 -0.48 -20.38 1.38
CA ALA A 25 -1.60 -21.32 1.41
C ALA A 25 -1.34 -22.51 0.47
N ILE A 26 -0.89 -22.23 -0.77
CA ILE A 26 -0.52 -23.28 -1.74
C ILE A 26 0.62 -24.16 -1.22
N GLU A 27 1.66 -23.59 -0.63
CA GLU A 27 2.74 -24.37 -0.01
C GLU A 27 2.20 -25.27 1.12
N ALA A 28 1.24 -24.77 1.90
CA ALA A 28 0.59 -25.54 2.97
C ALA A 28 -0.42 -26.57 2.47
N GLY A 29 -0.73 -26.61 1.17
CA GLY A 29 -1.72 -27.53 0.59
C GLY A 29 -3.16 -27.04 0.76
N LEU A 30 -3.37 -25.74 0.83
CA LEU A 30 -4.70 -25.11 0.85
C LEU A 30 -4.98 -24.42 -0.48
N LYS A 31 -6.24 -24.41 -0.91
CA LYS A 31 -6.69 -23.67 -2.08
C LYS A 31 -7.03 -22.22 -1.70
N PRO A 32 -6.20 -21.22 -2.08
CA PRO A 32 -6.54 -19.82 -1.84
C PRO A 32 -7.64 -19.36 -2.80
N ILE A 33 -8.62 -18.63 -2.27
CA ILE A 33 -9.61 -17.89 -3.04
C ILE A 33 -9.46 -16.42 -2.66
N VAL A 34 -8.87 -15.65 -3.57
CA VAL A 34 -8.54 -14.25 -3.36
C VAL A 34 -9.66 -13.36 -3.90
N PHE A 35 -10.16 -12.46 -3.09
CA PHE A 35 -11.17 -11.45 -3.44
C PHE A 35 -10.53 -10.07 -3.39
N GLU A 36 -10.42 -9.41 -4.53
CA GLU A 36 -9.89 -8.04 -4.65
C GLU A 36 -11.02 -7.09 -5.07
N ARG A 37 -11.19 -6.01 -4.30
CA ARG A 37 -12.24 -5.01 -4.58
C ARG A 37 -12.02 -4.26 -5.88
N GLY A 38 -10.76 -4.00 -6.21
CA GLY A 38 -10.38 -3.29 -7.41
C GLY A 38 -10.16 -4.20 -8.62
N LYS A 39 -9.46 -3.65 -9.60
CA LYS A 39 -9.20 -4.28 -10.88
C LYS A 39 -7.78 -4.87 -10.96
N ASP A 40 -7.54 -5.69 -11.97
CA ASP A 40 -6.19 -6.15 -12.29
C ASP A 40 -5.25 -4.98 -12.66
N VAL A 41 -3.95 -5.22 -12.66
CA VAL A 41 -2.94 -4.16 -12.91
C VAL A 41 -3.16 -3.42 -14.23
N ARG A 42 -3.65 -4.06 -15.27
CA ARG A 42 -3.84 -3.46 -16.59
C ARG A 42 -5.03 -2.49 -16.61
N GLU A 43 -6.17 -2.93 -16.09
CA GLU A 43 -7.38 -2.10 -16.00
C GLU A 43 -7.22 -0.99 -14.96
N ARG A 44 -6.63 -1.31 -13.81
CA ARG A 44 -6.32 -0.35 -12.75
C ARG A 44 -5.46 0.81 -13.26
N ARG A 45 -4.47 0.54 -14.14
CA ARG A 45 -3.65 1.58 -14.76
C ARG A 45 -4.48 2.62 -15.53
N ARG A 46 -5.61 2.22 -16.12
CA ARG A 46 -6.54 3.14 -16.79
C ARG A 46 -7.25 4.04 -15.79
N ASP A 47 -7.65 3.51 -14.63
CA ASP A 47 -8.27 4.31 -13.56
C ASP A 47 -7.28 5.32 -12.99
N LEU A 48 -6.01 4.93 -12.79
CA LEU A 48 -4.94 5.86 -12.37
C LEU A 48 -4.71 6.99 -13.39
N ALA A 49 -4.76 6.68 -14.67
CA ALA A 49 -4.64 7.69 -15.72
C ALA A 49 -5.78 8.72 -15.66
N LYS A 50 -7.00 8.31 -15.26
CA LYS A 50 -8.13 9.23 -15.07
C LYS A 50 -7.94 10.17 -13.89
N ILE A 51 -7.34 9.72 -12.80
CA ILE A 51 -7.00 10.59 -11.67
C ILE A 51 -6.13 11.75 -12.15
N ASN A 52 -5.08 11.46 -12.92
CA ASN A 52 -4.12 12.46 -13.37
C ASN A 52 -4.64 13.36 -14.51
N LYS A 53 -5.46 12.82 -15.42
CA LYS A 53 -5.92 13.54 -16.61
C LYS A 53 -7.29 14.19 -16.47
N GLU A 54 -8.20 13.50 -15.77
CA GLU A 54 -9.61 13.85 -15.70
C GLU A 54 -10.02 14.24 -14.27
N GLN A 55 -9.12 14.16 -13.30
CA GLN A 55 -9.37 14.44 -11.89
C GLN A 55 -10.45 13.52 -11.28
N LEU A 56 -10.61 12.31 -11.82
CA LEU A 56 -11.63 11.36 -11.40
C LEU A 56 -11.03 10.21 -10.63
N VAL A 57 -11.49 10.01 -9.40
CA VAL A 57 -11.09 8.92 -8.52
C VAL A 57 -12.14 7.80 -8.55
N ASN A 58 -11.74 6.60 -8.94
CA ASN A 58 -12.58 5.42 -8.74
C ASN A 58 -12.37 4.92 -7.29
N PRO A 59 -13.40 4.94 -6.42
CA PRO A 59 -13.24 4.56 -5.01
C PRO A 59 -12.89 3.08 -4.79
N GLU A 60 -13.13 2.23 -5.77
CA GLU A 60 -12.80 0.79 -5.66
C GLU A 60 -11.53 0.40 -6.44
N SER A 61 -10.99 1.28 -7.30
CA SER A 61 -9.79 1.01 -8.10
C SER A 61 -8.97 2.28 -8.29
N ASN A 62 -7.91 2.44 -7.49
CA ASN A 62 -7.09 3.65 -7.43
C ASN A 62 -5.65 3.32 -7.00
N TYR A 63 -4.87 4.28 -6.47
CA TYR A 63 -3.51 4.01 -5.99
C TYR A 63 -3.43 3.09 -4.77
N CYS A 64 -4.50 2.93 -4.00
CA CYS A 64 -4.53 2.07 -2.82
C CYS A 64 -5.20 0.73 -3.08
N PHE A 65 -6.20 0.68 -3.97
CA PHE A 65 -7.01 -0.50 -4.25
C PHE A 65 -6.78 -1.04 -5.65
N GLY A 66 -6.86 -2.36 -5.78
CA GLY A 66 -6.59 -3.12 -6.98
C GLY A 66 -5.39 -4.04 -6.81
N GLU A 67 -5.15 -4.88 -7.81
CA GLU A 67 -4.09 -5.88 -7.81
C GLU A 67 -2.72 -5.32 -7.43
N GLY A 68 -2.05 -5.97 -6.49
CA GLY A 68 -0.78 -5.56 -5.92
C GLY A 68 -0.89 -4.45 -4.86
N GLY A 69 -2.09 -3.93 -4.57
CA GLY A 69 -2.35 -2.92 -3.53
C GLY A 69 -1.62 -1.60 -3.76
N ALA A 70 -1.40 -0.83 -2.71
CA ALA A 70 -0.73 0.47 -2.76
C ALA A 70 0.74 0.39 -3.23
N GLY A 71 1.36 -0.80 -3.14
CA GLY A 71 2.74 -1.02 -3.55
C GLY A 71 2.97 -1.05 -5.06
N THR A 72 1.99 -1.47 -5.86
CA THR A 72 2.16 -1.77 -7.30
C THR A 72 2.72 -0.60 -8.10
N TYR A 73 2.26 0.61 -7.80
CA TYR A 73 2.68 1.84 -8.47
C TYR A 73 3.47 2.75 -7.54
N SER A 74 4.22 2.17 -6.62
CA SER A 74 5.17 2.86 -5.75
C SER A 74 6.61 2.65 -6.23
N ASP A 75 7.59 3.20 -5.50
CA ASP A 75 9.02 2.92 -5.73
C ASP A 75 9.36 1.42 -5.55
N GLY A 76 8.51 0.68 -4.84
CA GLY A 76 8.74 -0.74 -4.59
C GLY A 76 9.95 -1.00 -3.70
N LYS A 77 10.14 -0.17 -2.66
CA LYS A 77 11.18 -0.37 -1.65
C LYS A 77 10.96 -1.66 -0.88
N LEU A 78 12.02 -2.44 -0.73
CA LEU A 78 12.01 -3.75 -0.09
C LEU A 78 12.81 -3.78 1.21
N TYR A 79 13.49 -2.69 1.55
CA TYR A 79 14.28 -2.60 2.77
C TYR A 79 13.37 -2.62 4.02
N THR A 80 13.76 -3.44 4.99
CA THR A 80 13.13 -3.49 6.30
C THR A 80 14.16 -3.59 7.41
N ARG A 81 13.91 -2.89 8.51
CA ARG A 81 14.67 -3.04 9.76
C ARG A 81 14.16 -4.21 10.61
N SER A 82 12.97 -4.71 10.34
CA SER A 82 12.34 -5.81 11.08
C SER A 82 12.84 -7.16 10.57
N LYS A 83 13.77 -7.76 11.33
CA LYS A 83 14.33 -9.10 11.03
C LYS A 83 13.85 -10.17 12.02
N LYS A 84 13.03 -9.80 13.02
CA LYS A 84 12.64 -10.69 14.11
C LYS A 84 11.48 -11.61 13.78
N ARG A 85 10.66 -11.27 12.77
CA ARG A 85 9.46 -12.04 12.42
C ARG A 85 9.47 -12.36 10.93
N GLY A 86 9.43 -13.65 10.62
CA GLY A 86 9.42 -14.16 9.26
C GLY A 86 10.78 -14.14 8.56
N ASN A 87 10.86 -14.86 7.45
CA ASN A 87 12.05 -14.94 6.62
C ASN A 87 11.94 -13.89 5.48
N VAL A 88 12.62 -12.76 5.66
CA VAL A 88 12.64 -11.66 4.67
C VAL A 88 13.28 -12.14 3.36
N LEU A 89 14.36 -12.91 3.43
CA LEU A 89 15.05 -13.41 2.25
C LEU A 89 14.12 -14.27 1.37
N LYS A 90 13.33 -15.16 1.96
CA LYS A 90 12.33 -15.94 1.21
C LYS A 90 11.34 -15.05 0.47
N GLY A 91 10.95 -13.92 1.05
CA GLY A 91 10.09 -12.95 0.39
C GLY A 91 10.74 -12.31 -0.84
N LEU A 92 12.03 -11.97 -0.75
CA LEU A 92 12.81 -11.44 -1.87
C LEU A 92 13.05 -12.51 -2.94
N GLU A 93 13.39 -13.74 -2.56
CA GLU A 93 13.55 -14.88 -3.48
C GLU A 93 12.28 -15.14 -4.30
N TRP A 94 11.10 -15.00 -3.69
CA TRP A 94 9.84 -15.09 -4.44
C TRP A 94 9.69 -13.96 -5.45
N LEU A 95 10.04 -12.73 -5.10
CA LEU A 95 10.00 -11.62 -6.07
C LEU A 95 10.94 -11.87 -7.26
N VAL A 96 12.14 -12.38 -7.01
CA VAL A 96 13.08 -12.78 -8.07
C VAL A 96 12.49 -13.92 -8.92
N HIS A 97 11.93 -14.95 -8.28
CA HIS A 97 11.26 -16.05 -8.98
C HIS A 97 10.15 -15.57 -9.92
N PHE A 98 9.45 -14.48 -9.55
CA PHE A 98 8.39 -13.87 -10.37
C PHE A 98 8.89 -12.74 -11.28
N GLY A 99 10.21 -12.59 -11.46
CA GLY A 99 10.82 -11.74 -12.46
C GLY A 99 11.31 -10.38 -11.96
N ALA A 100 11.51 -10.22 -10.66
CA ALA A 100 12.33 -9.12 -10.15
C ALA A 100 13.81 -9.39 -10.43
N ASP A 101 14.62 -8.33 -10.41
CA ASP A 101 16.05 -8.40 -10.60
C ASP A 101 16.73 -9.13 -9.43
N GLU A 102 17.73 -9.97 -9.69
CA GLU A 102 18.48 -10.69 -8.66
C GLU A 102 19.26 -9.74 -7.73
N ASP A 103 19.60 -8.55 -8.20
CA ASP A 103 20.30 -7.54 -7.43
C ASP A 103 19.57 -7.19 -6.12
N ILE A 104 18.25 -7.35 -6.04
CA ILE A 104 17.49 -7.13 -4.81
C ILE A 104 17.88 -8.04 -3.65
N LEU A 105 18.56 -9.16 -3.91
CA LEU A 105 19.03 -10.09 -2.89
C LEU A 105 20.31 -9.62 -2.20
N VAL A 106 21.09 -8.77 -2.87
CA VAL A 106 22.41 -8.30 -2.41
C VAL A 106 22.46 -6.79 -2.13
N ASP A 107 21.57 -6.01 -2.70
CA ASP A 107 21.49 -4.58 -2.48
C ASP A 107 21.21 -4.23 -1.02
N ALA A 108 21.91 -3.21 -0.50
CA ALA A 108 21.69 -2.69 0.85
C ALA A 108 20.29 -2.04 1.01
N HIS A 109 19.78 -1.43 -0.06
CA HIS A 109 18.47 -0.77 -0.12
C HIS A 109 17.71 -1.20 -1.38
N PRO A 110 17.26 -2.47 -1.44
CA PRO A 110 16.67 -3.02 -2.66
C PRO A 110 15.34 -2.36 -3.00
N HIS A 111 15.10 -2.19 -4.30
CA HIS A 111 13.85 -1.69 -4.84
C HIS A 111 13.58 -2.29 -6.23
N ILE A 112 12.33 -2.28 -6.68
CA ILE A 112 11.95 -2.83 -7.99
C ILE A 112 11.60 -1.72 -8.99
N GLY A 113 10.90 -0.70 -8.54
CA GLY A 113 10.42 0.41 -9.36
C GLY A 113 9.03 0.18 -9.96
N THR A 114 8.31 1.28 -10.10
CA THR A 114 6.89 1.30 -10.52
C THR A 114 6.63 0.73 -11.91
N ASN A 115 7.65 0.69 -12.77
CA ASN A 115 7.55 0.17 -14.14
C ASN A 115 7.75 -1.36 -14.24
N LYS A 116 8.45 -1.97 -13.28
CA LYS A 116 8.72 -3.42 -13.26
C LYS A 116 7.73 -4.19 -12.38
N LEU A 117 7.34 -3.60 -11.25
CA LEU A 117 6.52 -4.26 -10.23
C LEU A 117 5.18 -4.83 -10.75
N PRO A 118 4.44 -4.15 -11.64
CA PRO A 118 3.20 -4.71 -12.21
C PRO A 118 3.37 -6.07 -12.90
N LYS A 119 4.52 -6.32 -13.53
CA LYS A 119 4.81 -7.62 -14.19
C LYS A 119 5.03 -8.72 -13.16
N VAL A 120 5.78 -8.42 -12.10
CA VAL A 120 6.02 -9.36 -10.99
C VAL A 120 4.69 -9.74 -10.33
N ILE A 121 3.83 -8.77 -10.05
CA ILE A 121 2.51 -8.98 -9.45
C ILE A 121 1.62 -9.86 -10.35
N SER A 122 1.59 -9.60 -11.66
CA SER A 122 0.84 -10.46 -12.61
C SER A 122 1.35 -11.88 -12.61
N ALA A 123 2.68 -12.10 -12.61
CA ALA A 123 3.27 -13.43 -12.57
C ALA A 123 2.91 -14.17 -11.26
N MET A 124 2.87 -13.49 -10.12
CA MET A 124 2.40 -14.09 -8.85
C MET A 124 0.94 -14.55 -8.96
N ARG A 125 0.04 -13.74 -9.51
CA ARG A 125 -1.36 -14.11 -9.74
C ARG A 125 -1.47 -15.33 -10.66
N GLU A 126 -0.77 -15.32 -11.78
CA GLU A 126 -0.79 -16.42 -12.74
C GLU A 126 -0.32 -17.74 -12.11
N ALA A 127 0.70 -17.69 -11.27
CA ALA A 127 1.16 -18.85 -10.51
C ALA A 127 0.11 -19.35 -9.50
N ILE A 128 -0.60 -18.44 -8.82
CA ILE A 128 -1.70 -18.82 -7.91
C ILE A 128 -2.80 -19.55 -8.69
N ILE A 129 -3.20 -19.03 -9.84
CA ILE A 129 -4.24 -19.63 -10.69
C ILE A 129 -3.76 -20.97 -11.26
N ALA A 130 -2.53 -21.04 -11.75
CA ALA A 130 -1.96 -22.26 -12.30
C ALA A 130 -1.85 -23.40 -11.26
N ALA A 131 -1.70 -23.05 -9.98
CA ALA A 131 -1.72 -24.03 -8.89
C ALA A 131 -3.14 -24.47 -8.46
N GLY A 132 -4.20 -23.97 -9.10
CA GLY A 132 -5.60 -24.30 -8.80
C GLY A 132 -6.26 -23.34 -7.82
N GLY A 133 -5.60 -22.23 -7.43
CA GLY A 133 -6.22 -21.14 -6.68
C GLY A 133 -7.15 -20.29 -7.55
N GLU A 134 -7.86 -19.36 -6.93
CA GLU A 134 -8.77 -18.46 -7.63
C GLU A 134 -8.46 -17.00 -7.24
N VAL A 135 -8.57 -16.07 -8.22
CA VAL A 135 -8.44 -14.63 -7.99
C VAL A 135 -9.62 -13.91 -8.64
N HIS A 136 -10.42 -13.24 -7.83
CA HIS A 136 -11.63 -12.54 -8.24
C HIS A 136 -11.42 -11.03 -8.09
N PHE A 137 -11.50 -10.29 -9.19
CA PHE A 137 -11.48 -8.83 -9.21
C PHE A 137 -12.89 -8.25 -9.16
N ASN A 138 -13.00 -6.94 -8.83
CA ASN A 138 -14.29 -6.27 -8.59
C ASN A 138 -15.13 -7.03 -7.55
N ALA A 139 -14.47 -7.60 -6.56
CA ALA A 139 -15.03 -8.48 -5.55
C ALA A 139 -14.78 -7.89 -4.15
N LYS A 140 -15.63 -6.96 -3.76
CA LYS A 140 -15.54 -6.23 -2.49
C LYS A 140 -16.18 -7.03 -1.35
N LEU A 141 -15.44 -7.24 -0.26
CA LEU A 141 -16.02 -7.75 0.99
C LEU A 141 -17.02 -6.72 1.52
N THR A 142 -18.27 -7.14 1.71
CA THR A 142 -19.36 -6.28 2.19
C THR A 142 -19.93 -6.71 3.52
N ASP A 143 -19.79 -7.98 3.90
CA ASP A 143 -20.18 -8.45 5.23
C ASP A 143 -19.39 -9.69 5.66
N LEU A 144 -19.43 -9.95 6.99
CA LEU A 144 -18.91 -11.15 7.65
C LEU A 144 -20.07 -11.86 8.35
N HIS A 145 -20.25 -13.14 8.06
CA HIS A 145 -21.24 -13.98 8.75
C HIS A 145 -20.59 -14.59 9.99
N ILE A 146 -20.95 -14.06 11.15
CA ILE A 146 -20.42 -14.49 12.45
C ILE A 146 -21.58 -14.99 13.29
N GLU A 147 -21.53 -16.26 13.70
CA GLU A 147 -22.50 -16.89 14.58
C GLU A 147 -21.80 -17.40 15.83
N ASN A 148 -22.30 -17.02 17.00
CA ASN A 148 -21.74 -17.44 18.30
C ASN A 148 -20.21 -17.17 18.40
N LYS A 149 -19.76 -16.01 17.88
CA LYS A 149 -18.35 -15.58 17.80
C LYS A 149 -17.48 -16.45 16.87
N VAL A 150 -18.07 -17.28 16.03
CA VAL A 150 -17.37 -18.10 15.04
C VAL A 150 -17.71 -17.58 13.65
N LEU A 151 -16.69 -17.36 12.84
CA LEU A 151 -16.85 -17.00 11.44
C LEU A 151 -17.45 -18.20 10.69
N LYS A 152 -18.46 -17.95 9.87
CA LYS A 152 -19.16 -18.94 9.02
C LYS A 152 -19.04 -18.63 7.55
N GLY A 153 -18.69 -17.40 7.19
CA GLY A 153 -18.57 -17.00 5.81
C GLY A 153 -18.44 -15.51 5.60
N ILE A 154 -18.45 -15.14 4.34
CA ILE A 154 -18.32 -13.76 3.88
C ILE A 154 -19.39 -13.44 2.85
N GLU A 155 -19.72 -12.15 2.74
CA GLU A 155 -20.54 -11.62 1.66
C GLU A 155 -19.70 -10.74 0.74
N ILE A 156 -19.84 -10.93 -0.56
CA ILE A 156 -19.16 -10.16 -1.60
C ILE A 156 -20.18 -9.36 -2.40
N ASN A 157 -19.91 -8.06 -2.55
CA ASN A 157 -20.70 -7.11 -3.36
C ASN A 157 -22.18 -7.02 -2.95
N LYS A 158 -22.52 -7.29 -1.67
CA LYS A 158 -23.91 -7.34 -1.16
C LYS A 158 -24.82 -8.34 -1.91
N GLN A 159 -24.24 -9.35 -2.55
CA GLN A 159 -24.98 -10.27 -3.42
C GLN A 159 -24.60 -11.72 -3.23
N LYS A 160 -23.31 -12.04 -3.15
CA LYS A 160 -22.80 -13.40 -3.13
C LYS A 160 -22.30 -13.76 -1.74
N GLN A 161 -22.85 -14.84 -1.21
CA GLN A 161 -22.42 -15.40 0.06
C GLN A 161 -21.54 -16.63 -0.18
N TYR A 162 -20.48 -16.73 0.59
CA TYR A 162 -19.53 -17.84 0.55
C TYR A 162 -19.32 -18.36 1.97
N ALA A 163 -19.41 -19.68 2.14
CA ALA A 163 -19.05 -20.34 3.38
C ALA A 163 -17.54 -20.54 3.46
N PHE A 164 -16.93 -20.05 4.53
CA PHE A 164 -15.53 -20.25 4.86
C PHE A 164 -15.38 -20.34 6.37
N ASP A 165 -14.56 -21.29 6.82
CA ASP A 165 -14.18 -21.40 8.23
C ASP A 165 -13.00 -20.48 8.58
N GLU A 166 -12.18 -20.16 7.58
CA GLU A 166 -10.97 -19.35 7.72
C GLU A 166 -10.92 -18.23 6.68
N VAL A 167 -10.66 -17.01 7.15
CA VAL A 167 -10.54 -15.81 6.31
C VAL A 167 -9.31 -15.00 6.71
N VAL A 168 -8.47 -14.66 5.76
CA VAL A 168 -7.35 -13.73 5.93
C VAL A 168 -7.79 -12.34 5.44
N LEU A 169 -7.83 -11.36 6.35
CA LEU A 169 -8.06 -9.96 5.99
C LEU A 169 -6.73 -9.29 5.63
N ALA A 170 -6.50 -9.08 4.35
CA ALA A 170 -5.30 -8.44 3.79
C ALA A 170 -5.63 -7.13 3.06
N THR A 171 -6.58 -6.37 3.59
CA THR A 171 -7.25 -5.22 2.93
C THR A 171 -6.45 -3.93 2.94
N GLY A 172 -5.29 -3.91 3.61
CA GLY A 172 -4.46 -2.72 3.77
C GLY A 172 -5.08 -1.67 4.71
N HIS A 173 -4.37 -0.56 4.87
CA HIS A 173 -4.78 0.49 5.82
C HIS A 173 -5.81 1.49 5.27
N SER A 174 -5.98 1.57 3.94
CA SER A 174 -6.88 2.55 3.31
C SER A 174 -8.33 2.08 3.19
N ALA A 175 -8.61 0.81 3.49
CA ALA A 175 -9.96 0.24 3.45
C ALA A 175 -10.78 0.64 4.69
N ARG A 176 -11.17 1.91 4.78
CA ARG A 176 -11.88 2.49 5.92
C ARG A 176 -13.21 1.77 6.21
N ASP A 177 -13.89 1.33 5.18
CA ASP A 177 -15.13 0.55 5.26
C ASP A 177 -14.96 -0.78 6.02
N ILE A 178 -13.80 -1.40 5.95
CA ILE A 178 -13.49 -2.63 6.69
C ILE A 178 -13.37 -2.35 8.20
N PHE A 179 -12.80 -1.22 8.60
CA PHE A 179 -12.75 -0.87 10.02
C PHE A 179 -14.17 -0.66 10.59
N TYR A 180 -15.05 0.02 9.86
CA TYR A 180 -16.46 0.15 10.26
C TYR A 180 -17.18 -1.20 10.29
N LEU A 181 -16.94 -2.06 9.29
CA LEU A 181 -17.52 -3.41 9.25
C LEU A 181 -17.10 -4.22 10.49
N LEU A 182 -15.82 -4.26 10.82
CA LEU A 182 -15.29 -4.99 11.97
C LEU A 182 -15.89 -4.47 13.28
N HIS A 183 -15.94 -3.16 13.46
CA HIS A 183 -16.55 -2.54 14.64
C HIS A 183 -18.03 -2.91 14.77
N ASN A 184 -18.81 -2.81 13.69
CA ASN A 184 -20.23 -3.15 13.67
C ASN A 184 -20.50 -4.64 13.93
N LYS A 185 -19.54 -5.52 13.66
CA LYS A 185 -19.58 -6.94 14.01
C LYS A 185 -19.10 -7.24 15.44
N GLY A 186 -18.81 -6.22 16.23
CA GLY A 186 -18.34 -6.36 17.61
C GLY A 186 -16.89 -6.81 17.74
N VAL A 187 -16.09 -6.70 16.67
CA VAL A 187 -14.65 -6.91 16.75
C VAL A 187 -14.01 -5.68 17.38
N LYS A 188 -13.23 -5.90 18.43
CA LYS A 188 -12.52 -4.80 19.11
C LYS A 188 -11.47 -4.19 18.17
N ILE A 189 -11.59 -2.88 17.93
CA ILE A 189 -10.61 -2.07 17.25
C ILE A 189 -10.20 -0.90 18.14
N GLU A 190 -9.01 -0.36 17.92
CA GLU A 190 -8.43 0.70 18.76
C GLU A 190 -7.80 1.76 17.87
N ALA A 191 -7.96 3.04 18.22
CA ALA A 191 -7.21 4.12 17.62
C ALA A 191 -5.72 3.95 17.96
N LYS A 192 -4.86 4.18 16.96
CA LYS A 192 -3.40 4.10 17.13
C LYS A 192 -2.73 5.39 16.68
N PRO A 193 -1.54 5.69 17.23
CA PRO A 193 -0.69 6.73 16.71
C PRO A 193 -0.41 6.55 15.21
N PHE A 194 -0.31 7.65 14.51
CA PHE A 194 0.05 7.69 13.10
C PHE A 194 0.98 8.87 12.81
N ALA A 195 1.39 9.04 11.57
CA ALA A 195 2.22 10.15 11.15
C ALA A 195 1.49 10.97 10.10
N LEU A 196 1.56 12.28 10.21
CA LEU A 196 0.98 13.24 9.29
C LEU A 196 2.01 14.30 8.92
N GLY A 197 1.97 14.81 7.70
CA GLY A 197 2.88 15.85 7.27
C GLY A 197 2.71 16.22 5.81
N VAL A 198 3.75 16.80 5.26
CA VAL A 198 3.82 17.29 3.89
C VAL A 198 4.83 16.48 3.07
N ARG A 199 4.79 16.62 1.76
CA ARG A 199 5.81 16.07 0.89
C ARG A 199 6.65 17.18 0.32
N ALA A 200 7.98 17.10 0.55
CA ALA A 200 8.95 18.03 0.02
C ALA A 200 9.60 17.48 -1.24
N GLU A 201 9.80 18.33 -2.25
CA GLU A 201 10.51 18.03 -3.49
C GLU A 201 11.86 18.73 -3.53
N HIS A 202 12.87 18.06 -4.04
CA HIS A 202 14.24 18.56 -4.16
C HIS A 202 14.79 18.23 -5.54
N GLN A 203 15.78 19.03 -6.00
CA GLN A 203 16.61 18.62 -7.12
C GLN A 203 17.46 17.41 -6.69
N GLN A 204 17.45 16.33 -7.46
CA GLN A 204 18.21 15.12 -7.12
C GLN A 204 19.73 15.40 -7.06
N GLU A 205 20.22 16.28 -7.90
CA GLU A 205 21.63 16.67 -7.92
C GLU A 205 22.10 17.29 -6.61
N VAL A 206 21.24 18.11 -5.97
CA VAL A 206 21.53 18.70 -4.64
C VAL A 206 21.70 17.61 -3.60
N ILE A 207 20.82 16.59 -3.63
CA ILE A 207 20.90 15.47 -2.70
C ILE A 207 22.15 14.63 -2.97
N ASN A 208 22.47 14.36 -4.24
CA ASN A 208 23.70 13.65 -4.62
C ASN A 208 24.93 14.40 -4.10
N TYR A 209 25.02 15.70 -4.33
CA TYR A 209 26.15 16.53 -3.89
C TYR A 209 26.35 16.44 -2.37
N ILE A 210 25.28 16.58 -1.61
CA ILE A 210 25.33 16.53 -0.13
C ILE A 210 25.74 15.13 0.35
N GLN A 211 25.10 14.09 -0.16
CA GLN A 211 25.28 12.72 0.35
C GLN A 211 26.62 12.09 -0.11
N TYR A 212 27.12 12.49 -1.26
CA TYR A 212 28.39 12.00 -1.81
C TYR A 212 29.53 13.00 -1.63
N HIS A 213 29.38 14.02 -0.77
CA HIS A 213 30.42 14.96 -0.40
C HIS A 213 31.07 15.65 -1.62
N GLY A 214 30.27 16.00 -2.61
CA GLY A 214 30.69 16.65 -3.84
C GLY A 214 31.08 15.71 -5.00
N GLU A 215 31.13 14.39 -4.77
CA GLU A 215 31.39 13.39 -5.81
C GLU A 215 30.10 13.10 -6.58
N THR A 216 29.84 13.84 -7.66
CA THR A 216 28.58 13.70 -8.43
C THR A 216 28.77 13.02 -9.79
N ASN A 217 30.01 12.81 -10.25
CA ASN A 217 30.31 12.29 -11.58
C ASN A 217 30.69 10.81 -11.63
N ASN A 218 30.56 10.10 -10.51
CA ASN A 218 30.90 8.68 -10.44
C ASN A 218 29.74 7.83 -10.99
N PRO A 219 29.95 7.11 -12.11
CA PRO A 219 28.87 6.35 -12.76
C PRO A 219 28.38 5.14 -11.95
N TYR A 220 29.09 4.76 -10.91
CA TYR A 220 28.73 3.65 -10.02
C TYR A 220 27.88 4.09 -8.82
N LEU A 221 27.75 5.40 -8.58
CA LEU A 221 26.91 5.91 -7.50
C LEU A 221 25.44 6.01 -7.95
N PRO A 222 24.51 5.33 -7.26
CA PRO A 222 23.08 5.47 -7.57
C PRO A 222 22.56 6.84 -7.13
N PRO A 223 21.40 7.28 -7.62
CA PRO A 223 20.76 8.49 -7.09
C PRO A 223 20.63 8.43 -5.56
N ALA A 224 21.21 9.43 -4.90
CA ALA A 224 21.33 9.45 -3.44
C ALA A 224 19.99 9.55 -2.73
N ALA A 225 19.89 8.91 -1.58
CA ALA A 225 18.75 8.99 -0.67
C ALA A 225 19.19 9.54 0.69
N TYR A 226 18.24 10.04 1.47
CA TYR A 226 18.46 10.44 2.85
C TYR A 226 17.41 9.87 3.79
N SER A 227 17.74 9.81 5.06
CA SER A 227 16.83 9.53 6.16
C SER A 227 17.12 10.53 7.27
N LEU A 228 16.11 11.30 7.65
CA LEU A 228 16.20 12.35 8.67
C LEU A 228 15.31 11.99 9.86
N VAL A 229 15.75 12.31 11.04
CA VAL A 229 14.95 12.23 12.27
C VAL A 229 15.44 13.30 13.23
N GLU A 230 14.51 14.02 13.83
CA GLU A 230 14.80 15.08 14.80
C GLU A 230 13.65 15.21 15.80
N GLN A 231 13.95 15.77 16.96
CA GLN A 231 12.94 16.18 17.94
C GLN A 231 12.72 17.69 17.82
N VAL A 232 11.50 18.10 17.49
CA VAL A 232 11.12 19.51 17.40
C VAL A 232 9.95 19.74 18.34
N ASP A 233 10.11 20.65 19.31
CA ASP A 233 9.08 20.98 20.31
C ASP A 233 8.49 19.75 21.03
N GLY A 234 9.33 18.76 21.32
CA GLY A 234 8.92 17.51 21.96
C GLY A 234 8.22 16.49 21.05
N MET A 235 8.07 16.79 19.76
CA MET A 235 7.50 15.89 18.78
C MET A 235 8.58 15.28 17.87
N GLY A 236 8.47 13.99 17.59
CA GLY A 236 9.34 13.34 16.60
C GLY A 236 8.97 13.79 15.19
N VAL A 237 9.93 14.40 14.50
CA VAL A 237 9.83 14.79 13.08
C VAL A 237 10.78 13.91 12.28
N TYR A 238 10.31 13.31 11.19
CA TYR A 238 11.15 12.41 10.40
C TYR A 238 10.79 12.38 8.92
N SER A 239 11.80 12.04 8.12
CA SER A 239 11.58 11.78 6.70
C SER A 239 10.88 10.43 6.53
N PHE A 240 9.95 10.37 5.60
CA PHE A 240 9.19 9.17 5.29
C PHE A 240 9.14 8.91 3.79
N CYS A 241 9.43 7.68 3.39
CA CYS A 241 9.35 7.25 1.99
C CYS A 241 10.05 8.22 1.01
N MET A 242 11.32 8.54 1.28
CA MET A 242 12.15 9.32 0.34
C MET A 242 12.29 8.55 -0.97
N CYS A 243 12.00 9.21 -2.09
CA CYS A 243 11.99 8.66 -3.45
C CYS A 243 13.03 9.36 -4.31
N PRO A 244 14.26 8.81 -4.43
CA PRO A 244 15.28 9.34 -5.32
C PRO A 244 14.83 9.26 -6.77
N GLY A 245 15.15 10.29 -7.57
CA GLY A 245 14.79 10.32 -8.99
C GLY A 245 13.34 10.01 -9.25
N GLY A 246 12.43 10.58 -8.44
CA GLY A 246 11.02 10.28 -8.43
C GLY A 246 10.13 11.51 -8.52
N ILE A 247 8.82 11.29 -8.51
CA ILE A 247 7.81 12.34 -8.58
C ILE A 247 6.81 12.22 -7.43
N ILE A 248 6.13 13.34 -7.13
CA ILE A 248 4.96 13.37 -6.25
C ILE A 248 3.72 13.11 -7.10
N ALA A 249 2.82 12.28 -6.60
CA ALA A 249 1.55 11.97 -7.25
C ALA A 249 0.38 12.04 -6.26
N PRO A 250 -0.83 12.48 -6.69
CA PRO A 250 -2.02 12.35 -5.89
C PRO A 250 -2.41 10.89 -5.75
N CYS A 251 -2.83 10.47 -4.56
CA CYS A 251 -3.21 9.09 -4.32
C CYS A 251 -4.45 8.94 -3.42
N ALA A 252 -5.42 9.81 -3.59
CA ALA A 252 -6.70 9.75 -2.88
C ALA A 252 -7.47 8.45 -3.18
N THR A 253 -8.27 8.04 -2.21
CA THR A 253 -9.20 6.90 -2.33
C THR A 253 -10.64 7.32 -2.56
N GLN A 254 -10.95 8.59 -2.35
CA GLN A 254 -12.27 9.18 -2.54
C GLN A 254 -12.17 10.46 -3.39
N GLN A 255 -13.26 10.83 -4.04
CA GLN A 255 -13.29 11.97 -4.97
C GLN A 255 -13.02 13.33 -4.29
N GLU A 256 -13.53 13.52 -3.08
CA GLU A 256 -13.44 14.78 -2.35
C GLU A 256 -12.31 14.82 -1.33
N GLU A 257 -11.27 14.06 -1.57
CA GLU A 257 -10.08 13.98 -0.75
C GLU A 257 -8.84 14.09 -1.63
N VAL A 258 -7.74 14.58 -1.08
CA VAL A 258 -6.43 14.54 -1.73
C VAL A 258 -5.36 14.19 -0.72
N VAL A 259 -4.49 13.30 -1.11
CA VAL A 259 -3.30 12.91 -0.38
C VAL A 259 -2.17 12.62 -1.38
N THR A 260 -0.94 12.78 -0.96
CA THR A 260 0.22 12.58 -1.82
C THR A 260 0.95 11.28 -1.53
N ASN A 261 1.50 10.70 -2.58
CA ASN A 261 2.52 9.69 -2.49
C ASN A 261 3.72 10.06 -3.38
N GLY A 262 4.87 9.45 -3.14
CA GLY A 262 6.02 9.53 -4.02
C GLY A 262 6.32 8.18 -4.64
N TRP A 263 6.78 8.19 -5.89
CA TRP A 263 7.20 6.98 -6.56
C TRP A 263 8.32 7.25 -7.56
N SER A 264 9.13 6.24 -7.83
CA SER A 264 10.25 6.30 -8.73
C SER A 264 10.22 5.14 -9.71
N PRO A 265 10.70 5.33 -10.96
CA PRO A 265 10.98 4.23 -11.86
C PRO A 265 12.19 3.42 -11.37
N SER A 266 12.38 2.22 -11.91
CA SER A 266 13.51 1.36 -11.54
C SER A 266 14.89 2.03 -11.72
N LYS A 267 15.03 2.92 -12.68
CA LYS A 267 16.28 3.66 -12.94
C LYS A 267 16.46 4.89 -12.06
N ARG A 268 15.42 5.34 -11.33
CA ARG A 268 15.47 6.54 -10.49
C ARG A 268 16.07 7.77 -11.20
N ASN A 269 15.74 7.96 -12.47
CA ASN A 269 16.37 8.93 -13.36
C ASN A 269 15.58 10.21 -13.60
N ASN A 270 14.60 10.52 -12.74
CA ASN A 270 13.96 11.82 -12.73
C ASN A 270 14.92 12.86 -12.14
N PRO A 271 14.95 14.11 -12.64
CA PRO A 271 15.83 15.16 -12.09
C PRO A 271 15.46 15.59 -10.67
N TYR A 272 14.30 15.20 -10.17
CA TYR A 272 13.85 15.52 -8.83
C TYR A 272 13.81 14.29 -7.92
N ALA A 273 13.93 14.54 -6.64
CA ALA A 273 13.68 13.61 -5.55
C ALA A 273 12.59 14.17 -4.64
N ASN A 274 11.91 13.34 -3.90
CA ASN A 274 10.94 13.81 -2.94
C ASN A 274 10.88 12.93 -1.68
N SER A 275 10.42 13.51 -0.58
CA SER A 275 10.25 12.80 0.69
C SER A 275 9.05 13.34 1.46
N GLY A 276 8.31 12.47 2.11
CA GLY A 276 7.44 12.90 3.19
C GLY A 276 8.28 13.47 4.33
N ILE A 277 7.84 14.57 4.93
CA ILE A 277 8.33 15.09 6.20
C ILE A 277 7.12 15.08 7.13
N VAL A 278 7.17 14.22 8.13
CA VAL A 278 6.00 13.90 8.94
C VAL A 278 6.30 14.02 10.42
N VAL A 279 5.25 14.29 11.20
CA VAL A 279 5.27 14.31 12.65
C VAL A 279 4.42 13.16 13.18
N SER A 280 4.78 12.65 14.35
CA SER A 280 3.95 11.68 15.07
C SER A 280 2.71 12.37 15.63
N VAL A 281 1.56 11.74 15.47
CA VAL A 281 0.26 12.20 15.97
C VAL A 281 -0.30 11.13 16.91
N GLU A 282 -0.51 11.51 18.16
CA GLU A 282 -1.14 10.65 19.16
C GLU A 282 -2.65 10.86 19.17
N PRO A 283 -3.47 9.81 19.27
CA PRO A 283 -4.92 9.96 19.31
C PRO A 283 -5.41 10.94 20.37
N LYS A 284 -4.78 10.92 21.56
CA LYS A 284 -5.12 11.81 22.69
C LYS A 284 -4.94 13.30 22.41
N ASP A 285 -4.10 13.66 21.42
CA ASP A 285 -3.80 15.05 21.06
C ASP A 285 -4.73 15.56 19.95
N LEU A 286 -5.63 14.72 19.46
CA LEU A 286 -6.57 15.07 18.41
C LEU A 286 -7.80 15.80 18.93
N PRO A 287 -8.37 16.73 18.15
CA PRO A 287 -9.67 17.29 18.45
C PRO A 287 -10.74 16.19 18.63
N ASN A 288 -11.64 16.40 19.58
CA ASN A 288 -12.75 15.47 19.87
C ASN A 288 -12.31 14.07 20.33
N TYR A 289 -11.09 13.92 20.83
CA TYR A 289 -10.64 12.64 21.37
C TYR A 289 -11.52 12.19 22.54
N THR A 290 -11.96 10.94 22.46
CA THR A 290 -12.51 10.17 23.59
C THR A 290 -11.83 8.81 23.63
N PRO A 291 -11.56 8.26 24.85
CA PRO A 291 -10.86 6.98 24.97
C PRO A 291 -11.54 5.79 24.26
N ASP A 292 -12.86 5.89 24.10
CA ASP A 292 -13.69 4.82 23.54
C ASP A 292 -13.98 4.98 22.03
N ASP A 293 -13.54 6.09 21.40
CA ASP A 293 -13.72 6.29 19.97
C ASP A 293 -12.54 5.68 19.18
N PRO A 294 -12.72 4.51 18.55
CA PRO A 294 -11.66 3.90 17.75
C PRO A 294 -11.43 4.61 16.41
N PHE A 295 -12.30 5.54 16.02
CA PHE A 295 -12.27 6.21 14.72
C PHE A 295 -11.70 7.63 14.77
N VAL A 296 -11.34 8.15 15.93
CA VAL A 296 -10.85 9.52 16.06
C VAL A 296 -9.71 9.84 15.11
N SER A 297 -8.70 8.96 15.00
CA SER A 297 -7.57 9.12 14.09
C SER A 297 -7.99 9.04 12.61
N LEU A 298 -8.90 8.13 12.28
CA LEU A 298 -9.43 7.96 10.93
C LEU A 298 -10.25 9.17 10.48
N ASN A 299 -11.09 9.68 11.36
CA ASN A 299 -11.92 10.86 11.08
C ASN A 299 -11.06 12.10 10.89
N PHE A 300 -10.08 12.32 11.77
CA PHE A 300 -9.12 13.42 11.63
C PHE A 300 -8.36 13.37 10.32
N GLN A 301 -7.83 12.21 9.94
CA GLN A 301 -7.14 12.02 8.65
C GLN A 301 -8.05 12.40 7.48
N LYS A 302 -9.31 11.96 7.51
CA LYS A 302 -10.30 12.26 6.48
C LYS A 302 -10.60 13.76 6.38
N GLU A 303 -10.72 14.44 7.52
CA GLU A 303 -10.94 15.89 7.57
C GLU A 303 -9.76 16.66 6.96
N VAL A 304 -8.52 16.27 7.27
CA VAL A 304 -7.32 16.89 6.70
C VAL A 304 -7.24 16.65 5.18
N GLU A 305 -7.47 15.43 4.71
CA GLU A 305 -7.45 15.11 3.29
C GLU A 305 -8.53 15.89 2.50
N ARG A 306 -9.71 16.06 3.09
CA ARG A 306 -10.77 16.90 2.53
C ARG A 306 -10.41 18.40 2.55
N ALA A 307 -9.84 18.90 3.63
CA ALA A 307 -9.38 20.28 3.71
C ALA A 307 -8.31 20.59 2.65
N CYS A 308 -7.37 19.67 2.44
CA CYS A 308 -6.37 19.78 1.37
C CYS A 308 -7.02 19.78 -0.03
N TRP A 309 -8.04 18.95 -0.26
CA TRP A 309 -8.79 18.97 -1.52
C TRP A 309 -9.48 20.31 -1.76
N ILE A 310 -10.10 20.90 -0.73
CA ILE A 310 -10.73 22.22 -0.81
C ILE A 310 -9.67 23.30 -1.12
N ALA A 311 -8.54 23.29 -0.41
CA ALA A 311 -7.43 24.22 -0.62
C ALA A 311 -6.80 24.08 -2.00
N GLY A 312 -6.76 22.86 -2.57
CA GLY A 312 -6.32 22.56 -3.94
C GLY A 312 -7.34 22.91 -5.04
N GLY A 313 -8.36 23.70 -4.74
CA GLY A 313 -9.37 24.14 -5.72
C GLY A 313 -10.38 23.05 -6.07
N LYS A 314 -10.61 22.09 -5.17
CA LYS A 314 -11.53 20.95 -5.34
C LYS A 314 -11.16 20.04 -6.53
N THR A 315 -9.88 19.87 -6.74
CA THR A 315 -9.31 19.00 -7.77
C THR A 315 -8.42 17.94 -7.13
N GLN A 316 -7.92 17.01 -7.93
CA GLN A 316 -6.86 16.08 -7.49
C GLN A 316 -5.45 16.70 -7.62
N GLN A 317 -5.36 18.00 -7.88
CA GLN A 317 -4.10 18.72 -7.78
C GLN A 317 -3.78 18.99 -6.31
N VAL A 318 -2.57 18.65 -5.93
CA VAL A 318 -2.11 18.82 -4.56
C VAL A 318 -1.79 20.29 -4.32
N PRO A 319 -2.31 20.92 -3.25
CA PRO A 319 -1.90 22.27 -2.90
C PRO A 319 -0.39 22.31 -2.59
N ALA A 320 0.32 23.23 -3.21
CA ALA A 320 1.76 23.44 -3.05
C ALA A 320 2.04 24.86 -2.57
N GLN A 321 3.13 25.02 -1.83
CA GLN A 321 3.73 26.30 -1.45
C GLN A 321 5.02 26.53 -2.23
#